data_641dfbce3fa4dd1f35297d028a9ddd8e
#
_entry.id   641dfbce3fa4dd1f35297d028a9ddd8e
#
_cell.length_a   1.000
_cell.length_b   1.000
_cell.length_c   1.000
_cell.angle_alpha   90.00
_cell.angle_beta   90.00
_cell.angle_gamma   90.00
#
_symmetry.space_group_name_H-M   'P 1'
#
loop_
_entity.id
_entity.type
_entity.pdbx_description
1 polymer ?
#
loop_
_entity_poly.entity_id
_entity_poly.type
_entity_poly.pdbx_seq_one_letter_code
_entity_poly.pdbx_strand_id
1 'polypeptide(L)'
;MPRGGKRVRSGPMPDPSSGASERRGYTLRSLPNTEYKGRPPKFPLPPYVLRDFDKDSQEWVEDRAGSESWNERESELWGQLWRLPQARAWKQPQLKYLHYQIASYVRECVVCESPSAKAADVAVKIRLEDRIGLSEAGLQALGWKI
;
A
#
# COMPACT_ATOMS: atom_id res chain seq x y z
N MET A 1 37.94 -13.13 5.64
CA MET A 1 36.85 -12.89 4.71
C MET A 1 35.55 -12.79 5.50
N PRO A 2 34.87 -11.65 5.54
CA PRO A 2 33.57 -11.58 6.18
C PRO A 2 32.58 -12.40 5.38
N ARG A 3 31.98 -13.42 5.98
CA ARG A 3 30.87 -14.17 5.39
C ARG A 3 29.68 -13.22 5.23
N GLY A 4 29.24 -13.01 3.99
CA GLY A 4 28.07 -12.19 3.72
C GLY A 4 26.86 -12.67 4.53
N GLY A 5 26.32 -11.78 5.36
CA GLY A 5 25.14 -12.08 6.16
C GLY A 5 23.97 -12.49 5.26
N LYS A 6 23.10 -13.39 5.74
CA LYS A 6 21.87 -13.79 5.03
C LYS A 6 21.09 -12.56 4.65
N ARG A 7 20.83 -12.38 3.36
CA ARG A 7 19.92 -11.34 2.86
C ARG A 7 18.52 -11.64 3.40
N VAL A 8 17.84 -10.64 3.93
CA VAL A 8 16.51 -10.74 4.54
C VAL A 8 15.45 -11.38 3.62
N ARG A 9 15.71 -11.39 2.30
CA ARG A 9 14.81 -11.94 1.27
C ARG A 9 15.44 -13.04 0.41
N SER A 10 16.51 -13.70 0.87
CA SER A 10 17.10 -14.82 0.15
C SER A 10 16.63 -16.15 0.73
N GLY A 11 16.05 -16.96 -0.12
CA GLY A 11 15.52 -18.28 0.20
C GLY A 11 13.99 -18.37 0.19
N PRO A 12 13.43 -19.58 0.19
CA PRO A 12 11.99 -19.77 0.29
C PRO A 12 11.46 -19.16 1.60
N MET A 13 10.27 -18.60 1.55
CA MET A 13 9.61 -18.07 2.73
C MET A 13 9.46 -19.18 3.79
N PRO A 14 9.73 -18.89 5.08
CA PRO A 14 9.53 -19.87 6.12
C PRO A 14 8.05 -20.26 6.20
N ASP A 15 7.77 -21.55 6.22
CA ASP A 15 6.42 -22.05 6.44
C ASP A 15 6.02 -21.76 7.91
N PRO A 16 5.02 -20.85 8.12
CA PRO A 16 4.63 -20.48 9.47
C PRO A 16 3.93 -21.61 10.25
N SER A 17 3.49 -22.66 9.55
CA SER A 17 2.87 -23.84 10.17
C SER A 17 3.89 -24.91 10.57
N SER A 18 5.16 -24.72 10.21
CA SER A 18 6.20 -25.69 10.56
C SER A 18 6.61 -25.60 12.02
N GLY A 19 6.84 -26.72 12.67
CA GLY A 19 7.35 -26.77 14.04
C GLY A 19 8.73 -26.11 14.23
N ALA A 20 9.47 -25.87 13.15
CA ALA A 20 10.71 -25.10 13.15
C ALA A 20 10.45 -23.59 13.24
N SER A 21 9.38 -23.10 12.62
CA SER A 21 8.95 -21.68 12.72
C SER A 21 8.41 -21.39 14.11
N GLU A 22 7.65 -22.28 14.68
CA GLU A 22 7.12 -22.17 16.04
C GLU A 22 8.24 -22.09 17.08
N ARG A 23 9.25 -22.95 16.98
CA ARG A 23 10.44 -22.93 17.86
C ARG A 23 11.28 -21.65 17.72
N ARG A 24 11.22 -20.97 16.57
CA ARG A 24 11.88 -19.67 16.34
C ARG A 24 11.05 -18.48 16.77
N GLY A 25 9.86 -18.70 17.35
CA GLY A 25 8.94 -17.65 17.74
C GLY A 25 8.27 -16.93 16.56
N TYR A 26 8.29 -17.54 15.37
CA TYR A 26 7.64 -16.99 14.18
C TYR A 26 6.18 -17.44 14.14
N THR A 27 5.33 -16.67 14.82
CA THR A 27 3.89 -16.89 14.83
C THR A 27 3.17 -15.82 14.06
N LEU A 28 2.21 -16.21 13.21
CA LEU A 28 1.35 -15.28 12.51
C LEU A 28 0.18 -14.85 13.40
N ARG A 29 0.01 -13.54 13.55
CA ARG A 29 -1.16 -12.96 14.21
C ARG A 29 -2.38 -13.09 13.30
N SER A 30 -3.42 -13.76 13.77
CA SER A 30 -4.70 -13.84 13.04
C SER A 30 -5.44 -12.50 13.11
N LEU A 31 -5.84 -12.01 11.93
CA LEU A 31 -6.77 -10.89 11.79
C LEU A 31 -8.14 -11.47 11.45
N PRO A 32 -9.22 -11.05 12.12
CA PRO A 32 -10.58 -11.51 11.77
C PRO A 32 -10.90 -11.17 10.30
N ASN A 33 -11.35 -12.17 9.54
CA ASN A 33 -11.78 -12.00 8.15
C ASN A 33 -13.17 -11.34 8.09
N THR A 34 -13.26 -10.14 8.62
CA THR A 34 -14.49 -9.32 8.62
C THR A 34 -14.14 -7.89 8.31
N GLU A 35 -15.11 -7.17 7.74
CA GLU A 35 -14.96 -5.75 7.46
C GLU A 35 -14.60 -4.96 8.72
N TYR A 36 -13.64 -4.04 8.59
CA TYR A 36 -13.33 -3.08 9.62
C TYR A 36 -14.30 -1.91 9.55
N LYS A 37 -15.01 -1.65 10.64
CA LYS A 37 -16.06 -0.61 10.74
C LYS A 37 -15.57 0.70 11.38
N GLY A 38 -14.28 0.81 11.70
CA GLY A 38 -13.72 2.02 12.28
C GLY A 38 -13.61 3.15 11.25
N ARG A 39 -13.55 4.38 11.74
CA ARG A 39 -13.37 5.56 10.88
C ARG A 39 -11.96 5.55 10.29
N PRO A 40 -11.80 5.73 8.97
CA PRO A 40 -10.49 5.93 8.35
C PRO A 40 -9.81 7.18 8.91
N PRO A 41 -8.47 7.18 9.07
CA PRO A 41 -7.74 8.41 9.33
C PRO A 41 -7.81 9.35 8.13
N LYS A 42 -7.46 10.61 8.33
CA LYS A 42 -7.34 11.57 7.24
C LYS A 42 -6.30 11.09 6.23
N PHE A 43 -6.60 11.23 4.94
CA PHE A 43 -5.64 10.96 3.87
C PHE A 43 -4.40 11.87 4.03
N PRO A 44 -3.18 11.30 4.17
CA PRO A 44 -2.02 12.06 4.60
C PRO A 44 -1.29 12.81 3.49
N LEU A 45 -1.53 12.46 2.21
CA LEU A 45 -0.88 13.12 1.09
C LEU A 45 -1.59 14.41 0.70
N PRO A 46 -0.86 15.40 0.16
CA PRO A 46 -1.48 16.61 -0.36
C PRO A 46 -2.35 16.27 -1.60
N PRO A 47 -3.35 17.11 -1.91
CA PRO A 47 -4.16 16.92 -3.10
C PRO A 47 -3.30 16.81 -4.36
N TYR A 48 -3.69 15.89 -5.25
CA TYR A 48 -3.03 15.75 -6.54
C TYR A 48 -3.47 16.85 -7.50
N VAL A 49 -2.51 17.44 -8.21
CA VAL A 49 -2.76 18.50 -9.17
C VAL A 49 -2.35 18.03 -10.56
N LEU A 50 -3.34 17.80 -11.42
CA LEU A 50 -3.12 17.53 -12.84
C LEU A 50 -2.86 18.85 -13.58
N ARG A 51 -1.93 18.82 -14.51
CA ARG A 51 -1.58 19.94 -15.36
C ARG A 51 -1.51 19.50 -16.81
N ASP A 52 -2.11 20.30 -17.67
CA ASP A 52 -2.05 20.15 -19.12
C ASP A 52 -1.21 21.27 -19.73
N PHE A 53 -0.50 20.95 -20.81
CA PHE A 53 0.26 21.95 -21.54
C PHE A 53 -0.66 22.69 -22.52
N ASP A 54 -0.87 23.98 -22.26
CA ASP A 54 -1.60 24.86 -23.16
C ASP A 54 -0.69 25.35 -24.30
N LYS A 55 -1.01 24.94 -25.53
CA LYS A 55 -0.24 25.28 -26.72
C LYS A 55 -0.34 26.77 -27.10
N ASP A 56 -1.42 27.43 -26.71
CA ASP A 56 -1.65 28.84 -27.05
C ASP A 56 -0.84 29.75 -26.14
N SER A 57 -0.86 29.49 -24.83
CA SER A 57 -0.07 30.24 -23.84
C SER A 57 1.36 29.73 -23.67
N GLN A 58 1.68 28.54 -24.20
CA GLN A 58 2.97 27.85 -24.00
C GLN A 58 3.28 27.59 -22.52
N GLU A 59 2.26 27.40 -21.68
CA GLU A 59 2.38 27.19 -20.24
C GLU A 59 1.66 25.92 -19.79
N TRP A 60 2.11 25.39 -18.64
CA TRP A 60 1.42 24.31 -17.95
C TRP A 60 0.28 24.89 -17.10
N VAL A 61 -0.95 24.53 -17.43
CA VAL A 61 -2.16 25.00 -16.75
C VAL A 61 -2.79 23.88 -15.94
N GLU A 62 -3.30 24.20 -14.77
CA GLU A 62 -4.01 23.23 -13.92
C GLU A 62 -5.32 22.79 -14.59
N ASP A 63 -5.49 21.46 -14.74
CA ASP A 63 -6.77 20.83 -15.02
C ASP A 63 -7.54 20.63 -13.71
N ARG A 64 -8.41 21.57 -13.37
CA ARG A 64 -9.18 21.51 -12.12
C ARG A 64 -10.15 20.35 -12.08
N ALA A 65 -10.90 20.12 -13.13
CA ALA A 65 -11.88 19.05 -13.21
C ALA A 65 -11.21 17.66 -13.11
N GLY A 66 -10.10 17.48 -13.82
CA GLY A 66 -9.28 16.26 -13.71
C GLY A 66 -8.67 16.07 -12.35
N SER A 67 -8.18 17.15 -11.71
CA SER A 67 -7.63 17.12 -10.36
C SER A 67 -8.69 16.75 -9.31
N GLU A 68 -9.89 17.31 -9.40
CA GLU A 68 -11.02 16.98 -8.52
C GLU A 68 -11.40 15.49 -8.66
N SER A 69 -11.59 15.03 -9.89
CA SER A 69 -11.91 13.63 -10.18
C SER A 69 -10.82 12.65 -9.64
N TRP A 70 -9.55 13.02 -9.79
CA TRP A 70 -8.44 12.26 -9.23
C TRP A 70 -8.52 12.15 -7.71
N ASN A 71 -8.71 13.27 -7.04
CA ASN A 71 -8.76 13.33 -5.58
C ASN A 71 -10.00 12.60 -5.02
N GLU A 72 -11.13 12.66 -5.72
CA GLU A 72 -12.32 11.87 -5.39
C GLU A 72 -12.03 10.37 -5.48
N ARG A 73 -11.36 9.92 -6.54
CA ARG A 73 -10.98 8.52 -6.71
C ARG A 73 -10.01 8.05 -5.63
N GLU A 74 -9.02 8.86 -5.27
CA GLU A 74 -8.13 8.57 -4.14
C GLU A 74 -8.90 8.43 -2.83
N SER A 75 -9.86 9.31 -2.57
CA SER A 75 -10.70 9.27 -1.36
C SER A 75 -11.56 8.01 -1.31
N GLU A 76 -12.12 7.60 -2.44
CA GLU A 76 -12.90 6.37 -2.55
C GLU A 76 -12.04 5.13 -2.25
N LEU A 77 -10.88 5.01 -2.89
CA LEU A 77 -9.96 3.89 -2.68
C LEU A 77 -9.44 3.86 -1.23
N TRP A 78 -9.13 5.02 -0.66
CA TRP A 78 -8.75 5.13 0.74
C TRP A 78 -9.82 4.58 1.67
N GLY A 79 -11.07 4.98 1.47
CA GLY A 79 -12.20 4.46 2.24
C GLY A 79 -12.38 2.95 2.10
N GLN A 80 -12.22 2.41 0.88
CA GLN A 80 -12.32 0.96 0.63
C GLN A 80 -11.22 0.18 1.34
N LEU A 81 -9.96 0.63 1.28
CA LEU A 81 -8.84 -0.02 1.95
C LEU A 81 -9.01 -0.07 3.48
N TRP A 82 -9.52 1.01 4.07
CA TRP A 82 -9.75 1.07 5.51
C TRP A 82 -10.95 0.26 5.99
N ARG A 83 -11.65 -0.44 5.10
CA ARG A 83 -12.65 -1.46 5.44
C ARG A 83 -12.09 -2.87 5.49
N LEU A 84 -10.91 -3.09 4.93
CA LEU A 84 -10.27 -4.40 4.91
C LEU A 84 -9.89 -4.87 6.33
N PRO A 85 -9.79 -6.20 6.55
CA PRO A 85 -9.32 -6.76 7.82
C PRO A 85 -7.99 -6.17 8.31
N GLN A 86 -7.07 -5.87 7.39
CA GLN A 86 -5.76 -5.28 7.65
C GLN A 86 -5.84 -3.93 8.37
N ALA A 87 -6.92 -3.18 8.19
CA ALA A 87 -7.12 -1.88 8.84
C ALA A 87 -7.07 -1.98 10.37
N ARG A 88 -7.43 -3.14 10.95
CA ARG A 88 -7.28 -3.41 12.40
C ARG A 88 -5.84 -3.34 12.87
N ALA A 89 -4.91 -3.78 12.02
CA ALA A 89 -3.50 -3.69 12.32
C ALA A 89 -2.96 -2.29 11.99
N TRP A 90 -3.30 -1.73 10.83
CA TRP A 90 -2.83 -0.42 10.40
C TRP A 90 -3.16 0.73 11.35
N LYS A 91 -4.30 0.64 12.06
CA LYS A 91 -4.70 1.67 13.03
C LYS A 91 -3.85 1.69 14.30
N GLN A 92 -3.07 0.65 14.55
CA GLN A 92 -2.26 0.58 15.77
C GLN A 92 -1.17 1.64 15.77
N PRO A 93 -0.89 2.30 16.91
CA PRO A 93 0.07 3.41 16.97
C PRO A 93 1.45 3.07 16.44
N GLN A 94 1.94 1.85 16.69
CA GLN A 94 3.25 1.38 16.24
C GLN A 94 3.35 1.18 14.72
N LEU A 95 2.22 1.08 14.02
CA LEU A 95 2.14 0.90 12.56
C LEU A 95 1.72 2.17 11.82
N LYS A 96 1.66 3.29 12.52
CA LYS A 96 1.24 4.58 11.95
C LYS A 96 2.10 5.01 10.75
N TYR A 97 3.35 4.59 10.70
CA TYR A 97 4.25 4.85 9.57
C TYR A 97 3.75 4.22 8.25
N LEU A 98 2.96 3.14 8.33
CA LEU A 98 2.37 2.51 7.15
C LEU A 98 1.31 3.39 6.47
N HIS A 99 0.72 4.37 7.17
CA HIS A 99 -0.33 5.22 6.61
C HIS A 99 0.15 5.97 5.35
N TYR A 100 1.40 6.44 5.34
CA TYR A 100 1.97 7.06 4.14
C TYR A 100 2.18 6.07 3.00
N GLN A 101 2.58 4.84 3.31
CA GLN A 101 2.74 3.78 2.30
C GLN A 101 1.39 3.36 1.71
N ILE A 102 0.35 3.26 2.55
CA ILE A 102 -1.03 2.99 2.11
C ILE A 102 -1.53 4.12 1.20
N ALA A 103 -1.30 5.37 1.58
CA ALA A 103 -1.68 6.53 0.78
C ALA A 103 -0.91 6.59 -0.55
N SER A 104 0.38 6.26 -0.54
CA SER A 104 1.18 6.14 -1.77
C SER A 104 0.65 5.03 -2.67
N TYR A 105 0.23 3.91 -2.09
CA TYR A 105 -0.43 2.83 -2.83
C TYR A 105 -1.74 3.30 -3.48
N VAL A 106 -2.59 4.02 -2.75
CA VAL A 106 -3.83 4.59 -3.29
C VAL A 106 -3.53 5.49 -4.49
N ARG A 107 -2.57 6.40 -4.35
CA ARG A 107 -2.15 7.29 -5.45
C ARG A 107 -1.62 6.52 -6.64
N GLU A 108 -0.80 5.51 -6.42
CA GLU A 108 -0.28 4.65 -7.48
C GLU A 108 -1.37 3.84 -8.17
N CYS A 109 -2.41 3.41 -7.46
CA CYS A 109 -3.59 2.79 -8.06
C CYS A 109 -4.26 3.73 -9.08
N VAL A 110 -4.44 5.00 -8.73
CA VAL A 110 -5.06 5.99 -9.64
C VAL A 110 -4.13 6.27 -10.84
N VAL A 111 -2.82 6.35 -10.61
CA VAL A 111 -1.83 6.46 -11.71
C VAL A 111 -1.98 5.29 -12.67
N CYS A 112 -2.07 4.05 -12.15
CA CYS A 112 -2.21 2.85 -12.97
C CYS A 112 -3.56 2.76 -13.72
N GLU A 113 -4.59 3.44 -13.25
CA GLU A 113 -5.88 3.58 -13.93
C GLU A 113 -5.83 4.62 -15.06
N SER A 114 -4.82 5.48 -15.09
CA SER A 114 -4.69 6.55 -16.08
C SER A 114 -4.10 6.05 -17.40
N PRO A 115 -4.41 6.73 -18.54
CA PRO A 115 -3.84 6.37 -19.84
C PRO A 115 -2.32 6.52 -19.93
N SER A 116 -1.71 7.30 -19.05
CA SER A 116 -0.27 7.54 -18.99
C SER A 116 0.49 6.53 -18.14
N ALA A 117 -0.18 5.49 -17.61
CA ALA A 117 0.43 4.46 -16.78
C ALA A 117 1.57 3.73 -17.52
N LYS A 118 2.68 3.53 -16.82
CA LYS A 118 3.87 2.84 -17.31
C LYS A 118 4.07 1.52 -16.57
N ALA A 119 4.84 0.62 -17.14
CA ALA A 119 5.22 -0.63 -16.48
C ALA A 119 5.90 -0.40 -15.12
N ALA A 120 6.67 0.69 -14.98
CA ALA A 120 7.28 1.08 -13.72
C ALA A 120 6.25 1.40 -12.63
N ASP A 121 5.13 2.05 -12.97
CA ASP A 121 4.06 2.38 -12.03
C ASP A 121 3.39 1.10 -11.51
N VAL A 122 3.12 0.15 -12.38
CA VAL A 122 2.59 -1.18 -12.00
C VAL A 122 3.56 -1.91 -11.05
N ALA A 123 4.85 -1.86 -11.34
CA ALA A 123 5.87 -2.48 -10.49
C ALA A 123 5.93 -1.84 -9.09
N VAL A 124 5.82 -0.51 -9.00
CA VAL A 124 5.74 0.21 -7.71
C VAL A 124 4.49 -0.17 -6.95
N LYS A 125 3.34 -0.21 -7.61
CA LYS A 125 2.06 -0.64 -7.03
C LYS A 125 2.18 -2.03 -6.39
N ILE A 126 2.71 -3.01 -7.10
CA ILE A 126 2.89 -4.39 -6.60
C ILE A 126 3.82 -4.42 -5.38
N ARG A 127 4.91 -3.66 -5.40
CA ARG A 127 5.82 -3.56 -4.24
C ARG A 127 5.15 -2.96 -3.01
N LEU A 128 4.28 -1.98 -3.20
CA LEU A 128 3.53 -1.37 -2.11
C LEU A 128 2.50 -2.34 -1.53
N GLU A 129 1.84 -3.17 -2.36
CA GLU A 129 0.94 -4.24 -1.90
C GLU A 129 1.64 -5.17 -0.91
N ASP A 130 2.85 -5.61 -1.23
CA ASP A 130 3.64 -6.44 -0.33
C ASP A 130 3.98 -5.73 0.99
N ARG A 131 4.30 -4.45 0.93
CA ARG A 131 4.70 -3.68 2.11
C ARG A 131 3.57 -3.39 3.09
N ILE A 132 2.35 -3.26 2.59
CA ILE A 132 1.18 -2.92 3.42
C ILE A 132 0.30 -4.13 3.76
N GLY A 133 0.64 -5.32 3.25
CA GLY A 133 -0.06 -6.55 3.56
C GLY A 133 -1.32 -6.80 2.71
N LEU A 134 -1.32 -6.37 1.45
CA LEU A 134 -2.37 -6.66 0.47
C LEU A 134 -2.06 -7.86 -0.42
N SER A 135 -0.97 -8.55 -0.17
CA SER A 135 -0.61 -9.80 -0.81
C SER A 135 -0.36 -10.86 0.25
N GLU A 136 -0.39 -12.12 -0.13
CA GLU A 136 -0.07 -13.23 0.78
C GLU A 136 1.36 -13.09 1.31
N ALA A 137 2.31 -12.78 0.44
CA ALA A 137 3.70 -12.53 0.83
C ALA A 137 3.83 -11.35 1.80
N GLY A 138 3.09 -10.27 1.56
CA GLY A 138 3.07 -9.10 2.42
C GLY A 138 2.46 -9.39 3.79
N LEU A 139 1.36 -10.13 3.85
CA LEU A 139 0.75 -10.56 5.10
C LEU A 139 1.74 -11.37 5.94
N GLN A 140 2.39 -12.36 5.34
CA GLN A 140 3.39 -13.19 6.02
C GLN A 140 4.59 -12.36 6.48
N ALA A 141 5.10 -11.45 5.66
CA ALA A 141 6.22 -10.58 6.00
C ALA A 141 5.91 -9.66 7.19
N LEU A 142 4.64 -9.22 7.33
CA LEU A 142 4.15 -8.42 8.45
C LEU A 142 3.76 -9.28 9.67
N GLY A 143 3.76 -10.59 9.54
CA GLY A 143 3.39 -11.51 10.60
C GLY A 143 1.88 -11.65 10.78
N TRP A 144 1.08 -11.46 9.73
CA TRP A 144 -0.39 -11.57 9.78
C TRP A 144 -0.91 -12.70 8.92
N LYS A 145 -2.09 -13.20 9.29
CA LYS A 145 -2.94 -14.08 8.48
C LYS A 145 -4.41 -13.65 8.62
N ILE A 146 -5.16 -13.84 7.57
CA ILE A 146 -6.61 -13.57 7.52
C ILE A 146 -7.35 -14.90 7.41
#